data_070db9405967575f2fcf1ff5317ec211
#
_entry.id   070db9405967575f2fcf1ff5317ec211
#
_cell.length_a   1.000
_cell.length_b   1.000
_cell.length_c   1.000
_cell.angle_alpha   90.00
_cell.angle_beta   90.00
_cell.angle_gamma   90.00
#
_symmetry.space_group_name_H-M   'P 1'
#
loop_
_entity.id
_entity.type
_entity.pdbx_description
1 polymer ?
#
loop_
_entity_poly.entity_id
_entity_poly.type
_entity_poly.pdbx_seq_one_letter_code
_entity_poly.pdbx_strand_id
1 'polypeptide(L)'
;FKYLHITSIYLNPIFEAASNHRYDTSDYMKVDPFLGTNEDFAELTKEAEKYGIRIILDGVFNHTGDNSVYFNKYGKYPSLGAYQSKESPYFSWYTFQDFPDKYSSWWGIDILPEVNENSAAYQEFIFGENGVLKTWLSYGIGGYRLDVADELPDFFLKKLRKAVKDTNSEAMIIGEVWEDASNKVSYSKRREYLQGYELDSVINYPLKDAVIRYIITGNAEDLADTARLLQDHYPKQTLDCLMNILGTHDTARILTVLGEKSCYNKEEMADESFRLNESEKAAAIEKVKMAALLQYSFPGVPCIYYGDENGTEGYIDPFCRKCFDWDNLNEDLISYYKNLGEIRTLFREVFAAGIYKELYVQGGFFLFQRSYNGTRVYIYTNNSAEGLFVK
;
A
#
# COMPACT_ATOMS: atom_id res chain seq x y z
N PHE A 1 -18.19 -0.68 1.03
CA PHE A 1 -17.11 -1.18 1.90
C PHE A 1 -17.65 -2.13 2.98
N LYS A 2 -18.65 -1.74 3.76
CA LYS A 2 -19.26 -2.61 4.78
C LYS A 2 -19.72 -3.95 4.21
N TYR A 3 -20.27 -3.95 3.00
CA TYR A 3 -20.73 -5.15 2.30
C TYR A 3 -19.59 -6.16 2.02
N LEU A 4 -18.37 -5.65 1.81
CA LEU A 4 -17.15 -6.45 1.60
C LEU A 4 -16.41 -6.77 2.92
N HIS A 5 -16.99 -6.45 4.08
CA HIS A 5 -16.38 -6.62 5.40
C HIS A 5 -15.05 -5.86 5.59
N ILE A 6 -14.89 -4.71 4.90
CA ILE A 6 -13.71 -3.85 5.02
C ILE A 6 -13.68 -3.19 6.41
N THR A 7 -12.52 -3.19 7.05
CA THR A 7 -12.27 -2.61 8.37
C THR A 7 -11.31 -1.41 8.33
N SER A 8 -10.62 -1.21 7.23
CA SER A 8 -9.74 -0.06 7.02
C SER A 8 -9.73 0.35 5.56
N ILE A 9 -9.57 1.64 5.30
CA ILE A 9 -9.38 2.20 3.96
C ILE A 9 -8.05 2.94 3.98
N TYR A 10 -7.11 2.53 3.13
CA TYR A 10 -5.90 3.26 2.83
C TYR A 10 -6.18 4.19 1.65
N LEU A 11 -5.97 5.48 1.85
CA LEU A 11 -6.10 6.51 0.82
C LEU A 11 -4.72 6.85 0.26
N ASN A 12 -4.59 6.82 -1.07
CA ASN A 12 -3.48 7.47 -1.74
C ASN A 12 -3.41 8.95 -1.34
N PRO A 13 -2.32 9.71 -1.64
CA PRO A 13 -2.17 11.07 -1.16
C PRO A 13 -3.41 11.95 -1.37
N ILE A 14 -3.86 12.60 -0.31
CA ILE A 14 -5.04 13.48 -0.31
C ILE A 14 -4.70 14.96 -0.19
N PHE A 15 -3.43 15.29 0.10
CA PHE A 15 -3.00 16.66 0.33
C PHE A 15 -2.96 17.49 -0.95
N GLU A 16 -3.10 18.81 -0.81
CA GLU A 16 -2.97 19.73 -1.94
C GLU A 16 -1.68 19.45 -2.72
N ALA A 17 -1.77 19.32 -4.04
CA ALA A 17 -0.67 18.98 -4.93
C ALA A 17 -0.85 19.63 -6.31
N ALA A 18 0.16 19.51 -7.19
CA ALA A 18 0.05 19.98 -8.55
C ALA A 18 -0.39 18.88 -9.52
N SER A 19 0.00 17.63 -9.24
CA SER A 19 -0.34 16.48 -10.06
C SER A 19 -1.62 15.78 -9.61
N ASN A 20 -2.19 14.99 -10.51
CA ASN A 20 -3.37 14.16 -10.20
C ASN A 20 -3.05 12.97 -9.26
N HIS A 21 -1.80 12.52 -9.20
CA HIS A 21 -1.37 11.46 -8.28
C HIS A 21 -1.07 11.98 -6.86
N ARG A 22 -0.80 13.27 -6.69
CA ARG A 22 -0.57 13.99 -5.42
C ARG A 22 0.65 13.56 -4.61
N TYR A 23 1.57 12.80 -5.19
CA TYR A 23 2.86 12.52 -4.53
C TYR A 23 3.78 13.74 -4.49
N ASP A 24 3.53 14.77 -5.28
CA ASP A 24 4.18 16.08 -5.26
C ASP A 24 3.46 17.04 -4.29
N THR A 25 3.41 16.69 -3.01
CA THR A 25 2.70 17.44 -1.98
C THR A 25 3.04 18.92 -2.01
N SER A 26 2.01 19.76 -2.15
CA SER A 26 2.11 21.24 -2.13
C SER A 26 1.84 21.84 -0.76
N ASP A 27 0.87 21.31 -0.01
CA ASP A 27 0.56 21.73 1.36
C ASP A 27 0.07 20.54 2.19
N TYR A 28 0.90 20.08 3.15
CA TYR A 28 0.57 18.96 4.04
C TYR A 28 -0.60 19.23 4.99
N MET A 29 -0.99 20.50 5.16
CA MET A 29 -2.02 20.90 6.12
C MET A 29 -3.40 21.04 5.50
N LYS A 30 -3.51 20.76 4.18
CA LYS A 30 -4.76 20.91 3.43
C LYS A 30 -5.08 19.68 2.60
N VAL A 31 -6.35 19.31 2.61
CA VAL A 31 -6.93 18.41 1.60
C VAL A 31 -6.90 19.10 0.23
N ASP A 32 -6.59 18.36 -0.81
CA ASP A 32 -6.64 18.84 -2.20
C ASP A 32 -8.07 19.32 -2.54
N PRO A 33 -8.24 20.54 -3.08
CA PRO A 33 -9.56 21.10 -3.37
C PRO A 33 -10.41 20.25 -4.32
N PHE A 34 -9.80 19.39 -5.15
CA PHE A 34 -10.55 18.44 -5.99
C PHE A 34 -11.16 17.27 -5.21
N LEU A 35 -10.68 17.03 -3.98
CA LEU A 35 -11.21 15.99 -3.10
C LEU A 35 -12.17 16.54 -2.04
N GLY A 36 -12.11 17.84 -1.75
CA GLY A 36 -12.92 18.50 -0.75
C GLY A 36 -12.11 19.39 0.18
N THR A 37 -12.57 19.51 1.42
CA THR A 37 -11.97 20.34 2.47
C THR A 37 -11.48 19.49 3.64
N ASN A 38 -10.78 20.11 4.58
CA ASN A 38 -10.41 19.44 5.84
C ASN A 38 -11.65 19.05 6.65
N GLU A 39 -12.72 19.84 6.58
CA GLU A 39 -14.01 19.59 7.23
C GLU A 39 -14.70 18.35 6.61
N ASP A 40 -14.69 18.23 5.29
CA ASP A 40 -15.22 17.03 4.58
C ASP A 40 -14.43 15.78 4.98
N PHE A 41 -13.11 15.90 5.13
CA PHE A 41 -12.29 14.80 5.60
C PHE A 41 -12.60 14.41 7.06
N ALA A 42 -12.82 15.41 7.93
CA ALA A 42 -13.22 15.16 9.31
C ALA A 42 -14.61 14.48 9.39
N GLU A 43 -15.52 14.81 8.48
CA GLU A 43 -16.80 14.12 8.36
C GLU A 43 -16.61 12.68 7.88
N LEU A 44 -15.77 12.46 6.85
CA LEU A 44 -15.45 11.13 6.34
C LEU A 44 -14.92 10.18 7.44
N THR A 45 -13.98 10.64 8.27
CA THR A 45 -13.43 9.82 9.34
C THR A 45 -14.47 9.46 10.39
N LYS A 46 -15.33 10.40 10.79
CA LYS A 46 -16.44 10.17 11.72
C LYS A 46 -17.48 9.20 11.15
N GLU A 47 -17.81 9.33 9.87
CA GLU A 47 -18.75 8.40 9.23
C GLU A 47 -18.13 7.00 9.12
N ALA A 48 -16.87 6.88 8.72
CA ALA A 48 -16.15 5.61 8.65
C ALA A 48 -16.13 4.88 10.03
N GLU A 49 -15.87 5.61 11.11
CA GLU A 49 -15.84 5.10 12.47
C GLU A 49 -17.16 4.46 12.89
N LYS A 50 -18.32 5.02 12.50
CA LYS A 50 -19.65 4.45 12.78
C LYS A 50 -19.84 3.04 12.20
N TYR A 51 -19.09 2.74 11.14
CA TYR A 51 -19.08 1.41 10.50
C TYR A 51 -17.92 0.53 10.94
N GLY A 52 -17.10 0.98 11.90
CA GLY A 52 -15.90 0.29 12.36
C GLY A 52 -14.77 0.32 11.33
N ILE A 53 -14.76 1.30 10.43
CA ILE A 53 -13.76 1.47 9.38
C ILE A 53 -12.78 2.57 9.80
N ARG A 54 -11.47 2.27 9.74
CA ARG A 54 -10.39 3.22 10.01
C ARG A 54 -9.82 3.75 8.69
N ILE A 55 -9.50 5.03 8.65
CA ILE A 55 -8.83 5.67 7.51
C ILE A 55 -7.33 5.68 7.76
N ILE A 56 -6.53 5.23 6.80
CA ILE A 56 -5.07 5.30 6.81
C ILE A 56 -4.64 6.27 5.71
N LEU A 57 -3.79 7.23 6.06
CA LEU A 57 -3.27 8.21 5.10
C LEU A 57 -1.92 7.81 4.53
N ASP A 58 -1.63 8.29 3.33
CA ASP A 58 -0.30 8.22 2.73
C ASP A 58 0.59 9.32 3.29
N GLY A 59 1.73 8.93 3.84
CA GLY A 59 2.75 9.81 4.39
C GLY A 59 3.92 9.95 3.43
N VAL A 60 3.88 10.96 2.59
CA VAL A 60 4.95 11.30 1.62
C VAL A 60 5.90 12.29 2.29
N PHE A 61 6.92 11.80 3.02
CA PHE A 61 7.79 12.63 3.85
C PHE A 61 9.24 12.74 3.35
N ASN A 62 9.57 12.10 2.25
CA ASN A 62 10.91 12.15 1.65
C ASN A 62 11.10 13.37 0.74
N HIS A 63 10.05 13.88 0.12
CA HIS A 63 10.10 14.99 -0.83
C HIS A 63 8.81 15.81 -0.78
N THR A 64 8.84 16.97 -1.44
CA THR A 64 7.66 17.81 -1.70
C THR A 64 7.56 18.09 -3.20
N GLY A 65 6.47 18.72 -3.63
CA GLY A 65 6.42 19.32 -4.96
C GLY A 65 7.31 20.58 -5.05
N ASP A 66 7.96 20.81 -6.20
CA ASP A 66 8.70 22.06 -6.45
C ASP A 66 7.78 23.30 -6.46
N ASN A 67 6.48 23.05 -6.66
CA ASN A 67 5.38 24.00 -6.63
C ASN A 67 4.71 24.09 -5.23
N SER A 68 5.32 23.54 -4.19
CA SER A 68 4.76 23.56 -2.83
C SER A 68 4.86 24.94 -2.15
N VAL A 69 4.06 25.15 -1.11
CA VAL A 69 4.17 26.32 -0.20
C VAL A 69 5.60 26.46 0.35
N TYR A 70 6.30 25.34 0.52
CA TYR A 70 7.60 25.23 1.16
C TYR A 70 8.74 25.53 0.21
N PHE A 71 8.72 24.99 -1.01
CA PHE A 71 9.75 25.21 -2.03
C PHE A 71 9.45 26.44 -2.91
N ASN A 72 8.21 26.56 -3.39
CA ASN A 72 7.60 27.69 -4.11
C ASN A 72 8.42 28.17 -5.30
N LYS A 73 8.88 27.25 -6.14
CA LYS A 73 9.73 27.55 -7.31
C LYS A 73 9.13 28.60 -8.24
N TYR A 74 7.83 28.54 -8.43
CA TYR A 74 7.11 29.38 -9.40
C TYR A 74 6.43 30.60 -8.80
N GLY A 75 6.60 30.87 -7.49
CA GLY A 75 5.95 32.00 -6.82
C GLY A 75 4.43 31.91 -6.76
N LYS A 76 3.88 30.70 -6.75
CA LYS A 76 2.42 30.46 -6.69
C LYS A 76 1.81 30.91 -5.35
N TYR A 77 2.58 30.80 -4.28
CA TYR A 77 2.11 31.10 -2.92
C TYR A 77 2.69 32.44 -2.44
N PRO A 78 1.98 33.17 -1.56
CA PRO A 78 2.50 34.43 -1.00
C PRO A 78 3.63 34.21 0.01
N SER A 79 3.85 32.98 0.48
CA SER A 79 4.93 32.61 1.38
C SER A 79 6.27 32.62 0.65
N LEU A 80 7.34 33.01 1.37
CA LEU A 80 8.70 32.96 0.85
C LEU A 80 9.19 31.50 0.87
N GLY A 81 9.24 30.83 -0.30
CA GLY A 81 9.68 29.46 -0.42
C GLY A 81 11.22 29.31 -0.42
N ALA A 82 11.69 28.10 -0.20
CA ALA A 82 13.11 27.79 -0.14
C ALA A 82 13.87 28.08 -1.45
N TYR A 83 13.23 27.91 -2.60
CA TYR A 83 13.84 28.23 -3.90
C TYR A 83 14.04 29.74 -4.13
N GLN A 84 13.17 30.56 -3.50
CA GLN A 84 13.15 31.99 -3.74
C GLN A 84 14.21 32.77 -2.94
N SER A 85 14.57 32.29 -1.75
CA SER A 85 15.50 32.99 -0.87
C SER A 85 16.11 32.07 0.18
N LYS A 86 17.38 32.33 0.49
CA LYS A 86 18.08 31.73 1.64
C LYS A 86 17.50 32.19 3.00
N GLU A 87 16.73 33.27 3.01
CA GLU A 87 16.02 33.82 4.19
C GLU A 87 14.68 33.09 4.44
N SER A 88 14.28 32.17 3.53
CA SER A 88 13.04 31.40 3.71
C SER A 88 13.09 30.55 4.99
N PRO A 89 12.00 30.49 5.77
CA PRO A 89 11.91 29.60 6.92
C PRO A 89 12.04 28.12 6.53
N TYR A 90 11.83 27.81 5.26
CA TYR A 90 11.94 26.46 4.70
C TYR A 90 13.28 26.15 4.04
N PHE A 91 14.22 27.12 4.00
CA PHE A 91 15.50 26.94 3.30
C PHE A 91 16.28 25.72 3.82
N SER A 92 16.31 25.52 5.14
CA SER A 92 16.99 24.39 5.78
C SER A 92 16.34 23.03 5.52
N TRP A 93 15.13 23.01 4.93
CA TRP A 93 14.45 21.76 4.58
C TRP A 93 15.03 21.08 3.34
N TYR A 94 15.82 21.82 2.55
CA TYR A 94 16.34 21.33 1.27
C TYR A 94 17.85 21.47 1.19
N THR A 95 18.46 20.65 0.37
CA THR A 95 19.92 20.69 0.12
C THR A 95 20.18 21.26 -1.25
N PHE A 96 20.83 22.44 -1.30
CA PHE A 96 21.25 23.09 -2.54
C PHE A 96 22.75 22.87 -2.78
N GLN A 97 23.11 22.39 -3.97
CA GLN A 97 24.50 22.34 -4.46
C GLN A 97 24.90 23.67 -5.08
N ASP A 98 23.97 24.33 -5.81
CA ASP A 98 24.17 25.66 -6.41
C ASP A 98 22.80 26.36 -6.41
N PHE A 99 22.63 27.30 -5.48
CA PHE A 99 21.34 28.00 -5.25
C PHE A 99 21.05 28.98 -6.39
N PRO A 100 19.79 29.03 -6.89
CA PRO A 100 18.66 28.19 -6.49
C PRO A 100 18.47 26.94 -7.36
N ASP A 101 19.19 26.81 -8.47
CA ASP A 101 18.81 25.91 -9.57
C ASP A 101 19.31 24.47 -9.42
N LYS A 102 20.31 24.23 -8.55
CA LYS A 102 20.80 22.86 -8.29
C LYS A 102 20.52 22.45 -6.87
N TYR A 103 19.59 21.52 -6.70
CA TYR A 103 19.16 20.98 -5.44
C TYR A 103 19.00 19.47 -5.51
N SER A 104 19.01 18.81 -4.35
CA SER A 104 18.71 17.38 -4.25
C SER A 104 17.25 17.14 -4.59
N SER A 105 17.00 16.14 -5.42
CA SER A 105 15.65 15.72 -5.80
C SER A 105 15.57 14.19 -5.79
N TRP A 106 14.36 13.67 -5.49
CA TRP A 106 14.11 12.24 -5.43
C TRP A 106 14.41 11.60 -6.80
N TRP A 107 15.40 10.72 -6.82
CA TRP A 107 15.92 10.04 -8.02
C TRP A 107 16.27 10.95 -9.19
N GLY A 108 16.63 12.22 -8.92
CA GLY A 108 16.95 13.21 -9.94
C GLY A 108 15.73 13.78 -10.68
N ILE A 109 14.54 13.62 -10.12
CA ILE A 109 13.29 14.19 -10.65
C ILE A 109 13.11 15.60 -10.10
N ASP A 110 13.44 16.62 -10.87
CA ASP A 110 13.51 18.03 -10.45
C ASP A 110 12.22 18.58 -9.84
N ILE A 111 11.04 18.04 -10.26
CA ILE A 111 9.77 18.48 -9.70
C ILE A 111 9.50 17.92 -8.29
N LEU A 112 10.37 17.03 -7.77
CA LEU A 112 10.27 16.41 -6.47
C LEU A 112 11.51 16.72 -5.62
N PRO A 113 11.69 18.00 -5.16
CA PRO A 113 12.80 18.37 -4.30
C PRO A 113 12.79 17.54 -3.01
N GLU A 114 13.92 16.86 -2.76
CA GLU A 114 14.12 16.01 -1.60
C GLU A 114 14.31 16.85 -0.35
N VAL A 115 13.67 16.45 0.74
CA VAL A 115 13.83 17.14 2.02
C VAL A 115 15.06 16.64 2.77
N ASN A 116 15.59 17.49 3.61
CA ASN A 116 16.66 17.15 4.55
C ASN A 116 16.03 16.77 5.89
N GLU A 117 15.88 15.48 6.15
CA GLU A 117 15.29 14.94 7.37
C GLU A 117 16.07 15.33 8.63
N ASN A 118 17.32 15.78 8.50
CA ASN A 118 18.11 16.31 9.62
C ASN A 118 17.72 17.76 9.98
N SER A 119 16.95 18.47 9.14
CA SER A 119 16.48 19.82 9.46
C SER A 119 15.59 19.82 10.68
N ALA A 120 16.00 20.52 11.76
CA ALA A 120 15.21 20.65 12.96
C ALA A 120 13.86 21.32 12.70
N ALA A 121 13.81 22.28 11.76
CA ALA A 121 12.58 22.96 11.37
C ALA A 121 11.62 22.01 10.65
N TYR A 122 12.13 21.13 9.75
CA TYR A 122 11.31 20.11 9.10
C TYR A 122 10.79 19.08 10.11
N GLN A 123 11.67 18.60 11.01
CA GLN A 123 11.25 17.68 12.05
C GLN A 123 10.17 18.26 12.97
N GLU A 124 10.29 19.52 13.38
CA GLU A 124 9.27 20.20 14.18
C GLU A 124 7.94 20.31 13.42
N PHE A 125 8.01 20.61 12.12
CA PHE A 125 6.81 20.67 11.28
C PHE A 125 6.11 19.31 11.12
N ILE A 126 6.87 18.20 11.03
CA ILE A 126 6.28 16.87 10.91
C ILE A 126 5.85 16.31 12.26
N PHE A 127 6.70 16.42 13.31
CA PHE A 127 6.52 15.70 14.57
C PHE A 127 6.02 16.59 15.73
N GLY A 128 6.10 17.92 15.59
CA GLY A 128 5.77 18.85 16.65
C GLY A 128 4.31 18.77 17.12
N GLU A 129 3.97 19.54 18.18
CA GLU A 129 2.64 19.49 18.78
C GLU A 129 1.53 19.88 17.79
N ASN A 130 1.77 20.87 16.95
CA ASN A 130 0.88 21.27 15.85
C ASN A 130 1.40 20.80 14.50
N GLY A 131 2.21 19.75 14.50
CA GLY A 131 2.82 19.19 13.29
C GLY A 131 1.86 18.33 12.48
N VAL A 132 2.30 17.95 11.29
CA VAL A 132 1.48 17.23 10.31
C VAL A 132 0.90 15.95 10.90
N LEU A 133 1.72 15.10 11.57
CA LEU A 133 1.27 13.81 12.08
C LEU A 133 0.15 13.95 13.10
N LYS A 134 0.33 14.84 14.09
CA LYS A 134 -0.66 15.03 15.16
C LYS A 134 -1.94 15.71 14.66
N THR A 135 -1.81 16.65 13.73
CA THR A 135 -2.97 17.31 13.11
C THR A 135 -3.88 16.29 12.45
N TRP A 136 -3.35 15.42 11.60
CA TRP A 136 -4.19 14.42 10.92
C TRP A 136 -4.67 13.31 11.86
N LEU A 137 -3.86 12.90 12.86
CA LEU A 137 -4.31 11.98 13.90
C LEU A 137 -5.48 12.56 14.71
N SER A 138 -5.53 13.88 14.93
CA SER A 138 -6.64 14.53 15.62
C SER A 138 -7.97 14.45 14.87
N TYR A 139 -7.94 14.25 13.55
CA TYR A 139 -9.14 13.95 12.74
C TYR A 139 -9.63 12.51 12.89
N GLY A 140 -8.95 11.64 13.67
CA GLY A 140 -9.37 10.28 13.95
C GLY A 140 -8.89 9.24 12.95
N ILE A 141 -7.81 9.50 12.21
CA ILE A 141 -7.22 8.50 11.32
C ILE A 141 -6.65 7.31 12.09
N GLY A 142 -6.61 6.15 11.44
CA GLY A 142 -6.09 4.90 11.99
C GLY A 142 -4.58 4.70 11.78
N GLY A 143 -3.89 5.64 11.15
CA GLY A 143 -2.44 5.55 10.94
C GLY A 143 -1.94 6.05 9.60
N TYR A 144 -0.71 5.67 9.27
CA TYR A 144 -0.03 6.08 8.06
C TYR A 144 0.56 4.89 7.29
N ARG A 145 0.44 4.92 5.97
CA ARG A 145 1.35 4.21 5.06
C ARG A 145 2.46 5.18 4.69
N LEU A 146 3.70 4.78 4.78
CA LEU A 146 4.85 5.62 4.45
C LEU A 146 5.33 5.31 3.03
N ASP A 147 5.24 6.33 2.18
CA ASP A 147 5.77 6.32 0.84
C ASP A 147 7.30 6.21 0.87
N VAL A 148 7.86 5.42 -0.04
CA VAL A 148 9.29 5.19 -0.20
C VAL A 148 10.03 5.06 1.14
N ALA A 149 9.59 4.14 2.01
CA ALA A 149 10.15 3.97 3.35
C ALA A 149 11.67 3.72 3.34
N ASP A 150 12.22 3.19 2.25
CA ASP A 150 13.64 2.98 2.05
C ASP A 150 14.45 4.28 1.97
N GLU A 151 13.82 5.39 1.57
CA GLU A 151 14.45 6.71 1.48
C GLU A 151 14.49 7.43 2.84
N LEU A 152 13.60 7.06 3.78
CA LEU A 152 13.53 7.68 5.09
C LEU A 152 14.59 7.11 6.04
N PRO A 153 15.47 7.92 6.66
CA PRO A 153 16.47 7.43 7.60
C PRO A 153 15.85 6.79 8.86
N ASP A 154 16.53 5.77 9.44
CA ASP A 154 16.05 5.07 10.65
C ASP A 154 15.73 6.03 11.80
N PHE A 155 16.53 7.06 12.01
CA PHE A 155 16.28 8.03 13.08
C PHE A 155 14.98 8.81 12.88
N PHE A 156 14.62 9.08 11.60
CA PHE A 156 13.40 9.77 11.24
C PHE A 156 12.20 8.85 11.47
N LEU A 157 12.28 7.59 11.04
CA LEU A 157 11.24 6.57 11.29
C LEU A 157 11.00 6.35 12.78
N LYS A 158 12.08 6.31 13.60
CA LYS A 158 11.96 6.20 15.07
C LYS A 158 11.25 7.38 15.70
N LYS A 159 11.54 8.61 15.25
CA LYS A 159 10.87 9.82 15.71
C LYS A 159 9.41 9.86 15.24
N LEU A 160 9.16 9.50 13.99
CA LEU A 160 7.82 9.38 13.42
C LEU A 160 6.98 8.41 14.27
N ARG A 161 7.49 7.20 14.48
CA ARG A 161 6.81 6.22 15.33
C ARG A 161 6.50 6.78 16.72
N LYS A 162 7.48 7.40 17.37
CA LYS A 162 7.27 8.00 18.67
C LYS A 162 6.14 9.03 18.65
N ALA A 163 6.14 9.96 17.70
CA ALA A 163 5.11 10.99 17.58
C ALA A 163 3.72 10.39 17.34
N VAL A 164 3.62 9.40 16.45
CA VAL A 164 2.36 8.70 16.17
C VAL A 164 1.85 7.94 17.38
N LYS A 165 2.70 7.11 18.01
CA LYS A 165 2.28 6.23 19.13
C LYS A 165 2.02 7.00 20.43
N ASP A 166 2.71 8.10 20.67
CA ASP A 166 2.42 8.99 21.81
C ASP A 166 1.05 9.68 21.65
N THR A 167 0.60 9.91 20.41
CA THR A 167 -0.70 10.52 20.11
C THR A 167 -1.81 9.47 20.09
N ASN A 168 -1.59 8.35 19.44
CA ASN A 168 -2.52 7.22 19.35
C ASN A 168 -1.73 5.91 19.27
N SER A 169 -1.68 5.15 20.36
CA SER A 169 -0.95 3.88 20.45
C SER A 169 -1.43 2.82 19.45
N GLU A 170 -2.70 2.91 19.04
CA GLU A 170 -3.34 1.96 18.12
C GLU A 170 -3.17 2.34 16.63
N ALA A 171 -2.64 3.55 16.35
CA ALA A 171 -2.42 3.97 14.98
C ALA A 171 -1.32 3.14 14.32
N MET A 172 -1.60 2.59 13.13
CA MET A 172 -0.69 1.73 12.39
C MET A 172 0.33 2.55 11.59
N ILE A 173 1.54 2.03 11.48
CA ILE A 173 2.61 2.58 10.63
C ILE A 173 3.05 1.46 9.68
N ILE A 174 2.68 1.60 8.40
CA ILE A 174 2.92 0.62 7.34
C ILE A 174 3.95 1.20 6.38
N GLY A 175 5.06 0.52 6.17
CA GLY A 175 6.09 0.98 5.21
C GLY A 175 5.86 0.40 3.82
N GLU A 176 6.14 1.21 2.79
CA GLU A 176 6.34 0.69 1.45
C GLU A 176 7.77 0.17 1.33
N VAL A 177 7.90 -1.15 1.23
CA VAL A 177 9.16 -1.85 0.99
C VAL A 177 8.87 -2.96 -0.03
N TRP A 178 9.54 -2.92 -1.18
CA TRP A 178 9.22 -3.82 -2.29
C TRP A 178 9.78 -5.23 -2.15
N GLU A 179 10.82 -5.40 -1.35
CA GLU A 179 11.48 -6.68 -1.11
C GLU A 179 11.24 -7.20 0.30
N ASP A 180 12.01 -8.20 0.71
CA ASP A 180 12.03 -8.69 2.09
C ASP A 180 12.54 -7.60 3.04
N ALA A 181 11.63 -7.01 3.82
CA ALA A 181 11.95 -5.92 4.75
C ALA A 181 12.78 -6.36 5.96
N SER A 182 12.84 -7.67 6.27
CA SER A 182 13.56 -8.20 7.42
C SER A 182 15.08 -8.11 7.30
N ASN A 183 15.57 -8.12 6.06
CA ASN A 183 17.00 -8.13 5.74
C ASN A 183 17.42 -7.02 4.76
N LYS A 184 16.51 -6.09 4.49
CA LYS A 184 16.73 -4.99 3.55
C LYS A 184 18.00 -4.19 3.88
N VAL A 185 18.78 -3.95 2.83
CA VAL A 185 19.92 -3.03 2.85
C VAL A 185 19.63 -1.89 1.90
N SER A 186 19.57 -0.66 2.40
CA SER A 186 19.49 0.54 1.59
C SER A 186 20.54 1.54 2.05
N TYR A 187 21.12 2.29 1.12
CA TYR A 187 22.20 3.25 1.40
C TYR A 187 23.37 2.64 2.20
N SER A 188 23.75 1.39 1.86
CA SER A 188 24.83 0.62 2.51
C SER A 188 24.58 0.31 3.98
N LYS A 189 23.34 0.46 4.48
CA LYS A 189 22.95 0.18 5.86
C LYS A 189 21.83 -0.85 5.89
N ARG A 190 21.97 -1.88 6.76
CA ARG A 190 20.86 -2.78 7.05
C ARG A 190 19.79 -2.03 7.82
N ARG A 191 18.54 -2.11 7.34
CA ARG A 191 17.40 -1.40 7.92
C ARG A 191 16.88 -2.13 9.16
N GLU A 192 16.31 -1.35 10.08
CA GLU A 192 15.82 -1.83 11.37
C GLU A 192 14.29 -1.85 11.47
N TYR A 193 13.59 -1.84 10.33
CA TYR A 193 12.15 -1.67 10.20
C TYR A 193 11.30 -2.47 11.18
N LEU A 194 11.67 -3.74 11.42
CA LEU A 194 10.84 -4.72 12.13
C LEU A 194 11.31 -4.99 13.57
N GLN A 195 12.19 -4.15 14.12
CA GLN A 195 12.71 -4.30 15.49
C GLN A 195 11.81 -3.68 16.56
N GLY A 196 10.61 -3.19 16.19
CA GLY A 196 9.63 -2.62 17.11
C GLY A 196 9.76 -1.12 17.35
N TYR A 197 10.73 -0.45 16.71
CA TYR A 197 11.02 0.97 16.91
C TYR A 197 10.68 1.86 15.69
N GLU A 198 10.30 1.28 14.56
CA GLU A 198 10.05 1.99 13.31
C GLU A 198 8.67 1.69 12.77
N LEU A 199 8.49 0.55 12.09
CA LEU A 199 7.24 0.18 11.44
C LEU A 199 6.49 -0.88 12.26
N ASP A 200 5.16 -0.89 12.15
CA ASP A 200 4.35 -2.00 12.63
C ASP A 200 4.26 -3.10 11.56
N SER A 201 4.29 -2.71 10.30
CA SER A 201 4.13 -3.60 9.17
C SER A 201 4.71 -3.00 7.89
N VAL A 202 4.71 -3.81 6.82
CA VAL A 202 5.06 -3.40 5.45
C VAL A 202 4.08 -3.98 4.44
N ILE A 203 4.11 -3.42 3.23
CA ILE A 203 3.37 -3.97 2.08
C ILE A 203 4.06 -5.27 1.64
N ASN A 204 3.27 -6.33 1.45
CA ASN A 204 3.78 -7.69 1.18
C ASN A 204 3.93 -7.97 -0.33
N TYR A 205 4.86 -7.27 -0.98
CA TYR A 205 5.21 -7.53 -2.39
C TYR A 205 5.73 -8.94 -2.63
N PRO A 206 6.57 -9.53 -1.74
CA PRO A 206 7.04 -10.90 -1.94
C PRO A 206 5.91 -11.92 -2.09
N LEU A 207 4.87 -11.84 -1.25
CA LEU A 207 3.71 -12.73 -1.35
C LEU A 207 2.91 -12.48 -2.63
N LYS A 208 2.69 -11.21 -3.01
CA LYS A 208 2.02 -10.84 -4.27
C LYS A 208 2.68 -11.53 -5.45
N ASP A 209 3.98 -11.40 -5.57
CA ASP A 209 4.74 -11.95 -6.68
C ASP A 209 4.73 -13.47 -6.68
N ALA A 210 4.79 -14.11 -5.52
CA ALA A 210 4.72 -15.57 -5.39
C ALA A 210 3.33 -16.12 -5.76
N VAL A 211 2.25 -15.45 -5.33
CA VAL A 211 0.87 -15.80 -5.69
C VAL A 211 0.68 -15.72 -7.21
N ILE A 212 1.10 -14.61 -7.82
CA ILE A 212 0.99 -14.41 -9.27
C ILE A 212 1.78 -15.48 -10.02
N ARG A 213 3.03 -15.73 -9.63
CA ARG A 213 3.85 -16.79 -10.27
C ARG A 213 3.20 -18.16 -10.15
N TYR A 214 2.72 -18.55 -8.96
CA TYR A 214 2.02 -19.80 -8.77
C TYR A 214 0.81 -19.94 -9.71
N ILE A 215 0.01 -18.90 -9.84
CA ILE A 215 -1.19 -18.94 -10.69
C ILE A 215 -0.84 -19.03 -12.17
N ILE A 216 0.22 -18.37 -12.62
CA ILE A 216 0.66 -18.41 -14.01
C ILE A 216 1.36 -19.75 -14.34
N THR A 217 2.23 -20.22 -13.45
CA THR A 217 3.11 -21.37 -13.75
C THR A 217 2.56 -22.71 -13.27
N GLY A 218 1.61 -22.72 -12.33
CA GLY A 218 1.15 -23.95 -11.67
C GLY A 218 2.16 -24.53 -10.67
N ASN A 219 3.24 -23.81 -10.34
CA ASN A 219 4.27 -24.28 -9.41
C ASN A 219 3.98 -23.85 -7.98
N ALA A 220 3.41 -24.75 -7.18
CA ALA A 220 3.07 -24.46 -5.78
C ALA A 220 4.31 -24.40 -4.86
N GLU A 221 5.44 -24.99 -5.22
CA GLU A 221 6.66 -24.96 -4.41
C GLU A 221 7.20 -23.54 -4.28
N ASP A 222 7.18 -22.72 -5.34
CA ASP A 222 7.63 -21.33 -5.30
C ASP A 222 6.81 -20.49 -4.30
N LEU A 223 5.50 -20.72 -4.24
CA LEU A 223 4.61 -20.08 -3.26
C LEU A 223 4.90 -20.56 -1.84
N ALA A 224 5.10 -21.87 -1.67
CA ALA A 224 5.43 -22.48 -0.38
C ALA A 224 6.78 -21.98 0.15
N ASP A 225 7.79 -21.88 -0.70
CA ASP A 225 9.11 -21.35 -0.32
C ASP A 225 9.02 -19.89 0.16
N THR A 226 8.24 -19.07 -0.54
CA THR A 226 7.99 -17.70 -0.10
C THR A 226 7.23 -17.65 1.24
N ALA A 227 6.24 -18.53 1.44
CA ALA A 227 5.50 -18.60 2.70
C ALA A 227 6.40 -19.03 3.88
N ARG A 228 7.32 -19.98 3.66
CA ARG A 228 8.32 -20.41 4.64
C ARG A 228 9.28 -19.27 4.96
N LEU A 229 9.82 -18.60 3.93
CA LEU A 229 10.72 -17.47 4.09
C LEU A 229 10.08 -16.34 4.93
N LEU A 230 8.84 -15.95 4.63
CA LEU A 230 8.13 -14.94 5.40
C LEU A 230 7.95 -15.33 6.87
N GLN A 231 7.66 -16.60 7.17
CA GLN A 231 7.55 -17.09 8.55
C GLN A 231 8.87 -17.11 9.29
N ASP A 232 9.96 -17.46 8.60
CA ASP A 232 11.29 -17.55 9.20
C ASP A 232 11.92 -16.17 9.44
N HIS A 233 11.61 -15.19 8.55
CA HIS A 233 12.25 -13.88 8.55
C HIS A 233 11.49 -12.82 9.35
N TYR A 234 10.17 -12.92 9.46
CA TYR A 234 9.35 -11.86 10.06
C TYR A 234 8.94 -12.20 11.49
N PRO A 235 9.05 -11.26 12.43
CA PRO A 235 8.43 -11.42 13.74
C PRO A 235 6.92 -11.70 13.59
N LYS A 236 6.39 -12.61 14.42
CA LYS A 236 4.97 -13.02 14.33
C LYS A 236 4.01 -11.84 14.30
N GLN A 237 4.27 -10.82 15.10
CA GLN A 237 3.42 -9.62 15.20
C GLN A 237 3.38 -8.85 13.87
N THR A 238 4.54 -8.72 13.20
CA THR A 238 4.62 -8.10 11.88
C THR A 238 4.00 -8.99 10.81
N LEU A 239 4.29 -10.29 10.83
CA LEU A 239 3.75 -11.27 9.89
C LEU A 239 2.22 -11.25 9.88
N ASP A 240 1.58 -11.15 11.07
CA ASP A 240 0.13 -11.11 11.21
C ASP A 240 -0.49 -9.78 10.71
N CYS A 241 0.32 -8.74 10.56
CA CYS A 241 -0.08 -7.41 10.12
C CYS A 241 0.40 -7.06 8.70
N LEU A 242 1.15 -7.94 8.01
CA LEU A 242 1.61 -7.68 6.65
C LEU A 242 0.44 -7.29 5.74
N MET A 243 0.60 -6.24 4.97
CA MET A 243 -0.43 -5.79 4.04
C MET A 243 -0.36 -6.63 2.75
N ASN A 244 -1.16 -7.69 2.68
CA ASN A 244 -1.22 -8.60 1.55
C ASN A 244 -1.97 -7.97 0.38
N ILE A 245 -1.29 -7.66 -0.69
CA ILE A 245 -1.82 -7.05 -1.91
C ILE A 245 -1.82 -8.03 -3.07
N LEU A 246 -2.60 -7.76 -4.13
CA LEU A 246 -2.47 -8.36 -5.45
C LEU A 246 -2.12 -7.33 -6.52
N GLY A 247 -2.40 -6.07 -6.26
CA GLY A 247 -2.06 -4.94 -7.09
C GLY A 247 -2.05 -3.65 -6.28
N THR A 248 -1.48 -2.59 -6.85
CA THR A 248 -1.43 -1.23 -6.30
C THR A 248 -1.60 -0.21 -7.42
N HIS A 249 -1.59 1.06 -7.06
CA HIS A 249 -1.58 2.18 -8.02
C HIS A 249 -0.30 2.29 -8.86
N ASP A 250 0.76 1.49 -8.55
CA ASP A 250 2.05 1.44 -9.27
C ASP A 250 2.19 0.19 -10.13
N THR A 251 1.30 -0.78 -9.98
CA THR A 251 1.39 -2.05 -10.69
C THR A 251 0.20 -2.26 -11.63
N ALA A 252 0.37 -3.11 -12.63
CA ALA A 252 -0.75 -3.50 -13.47
C ALA A 252 -1.86 -4.19 -12.65
N ARG A 253 -3.11 -4.02 -13.07
CA ARG A 253 -4.29 -4.64 -12.46
C ARG A 253 -4.18 -6.16 -12.49
N ILE A 254 -4.58 -6.80 -11.40
CA ILE A 254 -4.44 -8.25 -11.25
C ILE A 254 -5.17 -9.03 -12.37
N LEU A 255 -6.33 -8.56 -12.82
CA LEU A 255 -7.05 -9.20 -13.92
C LEU A 255 -6.24 -9.16 -15.23
N THR A 256 -5.62 -8.01 -15.55
CA THR A 256 -4.76 -7.85 -16.73
C THR A 256 -3.53 -8.75 -16.65
N VAL A 257 -2.90 -8.83 -15.48
CA VAL A 257 -1.72 -9.69 -15.24
C VAL A 257 -2.06 -11.17 -15.42
N LEU A 258 -3.15 -11.63 -14.82
CA LEU A 258 -3.55 -13.04 -14.88
C LEU A 258 -4.23 -13.43 -16.20
N GLY A 259 -4.69 -12.44 -16.98
CA GLY A 259 -5.12 -12.62 -18.35
C GLY A 259 -3.97 -12.78 -19.35
N GLU A 260 -2.72 -12.53 -18.89
CA GLU A 260 -1.48 -12.73 -19.66
C GLU A 260 -1.44 -11.99 -21.01
N LYS A 261 -2.22 -10.90 -21.14
CA LYS A 261 -2.21 -10.09 -22.34
C LYS A 261 -1.02 -9.13 -22.31
N SER A 262 0.02 -9.48 -23.06
CA SER A 262 1.23 -8.67 -23.17
C SER A 262 0.94 -7.35 -23.87
N CYS A 263 1.62 -6.29 -23.41
CA CYS A 263 1.57 -4.97 -23.97
C CYS A 263 2.99 -4.41 -24.05
N TYR A 264 3.35 -3.78 -25.17
CA TYR A 264 4.75 -3.45 -25.46
C TYR A 264 5.04 -1.95 -25.46
N ASN A 265 4.01 -1.12 -25.51
CA ASN A 265 4.17 0.33 -25.57
C ASN A 265 3.00 1.08 -24.92
N LYS A 266 3.18 2.37 -24.69
CA LYS A 266 2.18 3.21 -24.00
C LYS A 266 0.91 3.44 -24.84
N GLU A 267 1.01 3.44 -26.16
CA GLU A 267 -0.12 3.58 -27.07
C GLU A 267 -1.08 2.40 -26.91
N GLU A 268 -0.56 1.17 -26.89
CA GLU A 268 -1.36 -0.04 -26.63
C GLU A 268 -1.95 -0.03 -25.22
N MET A 269 -1.19 0.41 -24.23
CA MET A 269 -1.68 0.52 -22.84
C MET A 269 -2.86 1.49 -22.73
N ALA A 270 -2.83 2.57 -23.50
CA ALA A 270 -3.88 3.59 -23.52
C ALA A 270 -5.09 3.17 -24.34
N ASP A 271 -4.95 2.21 -25.26
CA ASP A 271 -6.00 1.81 -26.19
C ASP A 271 -7.05 0.95 -25.47
N GLU A 272 -8.27 1.49 -25.37
CA GLU A 272 -9.40 0.79 -24.76
C GLU A 272 -9.82 -0.47 -25.54
N SER A 273 -9.46 -0.57 -26.82
CA SER A 273 -9.69 -1.79 -27.60
C SER A 273 -8.69 -2.91 -27.31
N PHE A 274 -7.56 -2.56 -26.68
CA PHE A 274 -6.51 -3.51 -26.29
C PHE A 274 -6.79 -4.08 -24.91
N ARG A 275 -7.88 -4.85 -24.80
CA ARG A 275 -8.34 -5.49 -23.55
C ARG A 275 -8.53 -6.99 -23.76
N LEU A 276 -8.76 -7.71 -22.68
CA LEU A 276 -9.13 -9.11 -22.74
C LEU A 276 -10.47 -9.28 -23.47
N ASN A 277 -10.57 -10.26 -24.35
CA ASN A 277 -11.86 -10.65 -24.90
C ASN A 277 -12.67 -11.42 -23.82
N GLU A 278 -13.95 -11.66 -24.07
CA GLU A 278 -14.87 -12.27 -23.09
C GLU A 278 -14.38 -13.63 -22.56
N SER A 279 -13.81 -14.48 -23.41
CA SER A 279 -13.30 -15.79 -22.98
C SER A 279 -11.99 -15.69 -22.18
N GLU A 280 -11.10 -14.78 -22.59
CA GLU A 280 -9.87 -14.47 -21.85
C GLU A 280 -10.21 -13.88 -20.47
N LYS A 281 -11.16 -12.95 -20.43
CA LYS A 281 -11.64 -12.31 -19.22
C LYS A 281 -12.27 -13.32 -18.27
N ALA A 282 -13.15 -14.20 -18.76
CA ALA A 282 -13.77 -15.25 -17.94
C ALA A 282 -12.71 -16.18 -17.32
N ALA A 283 -11.72 -16.61 -18.10
CA ALA A 283 -10.63 -17.44 -17.59
C ALA A 283 -9.76 -16.69 -16.56
N ALA A 284 -9.46 -15.42 -16.80
CA ALA A 284 -8.69 -14.58 -15.88
C ALA A 284 -9.44 -14.33 -14.57
N ILE A 285 -10.77 -14.18 -14.57
CA ILE A 285 -11.60 -14.04 -13.36
C ILE A 285 -11.45 -15.25 -12.45
N GLU A 286 -11.45 -16.47 -12.96
CA GLU A 286 -11.23 -17.67 -12.14
C GLU A 286 -9.83 -17.69 -11.52
N LYS A 287 -8.82 -17.22 -12.23
CA LYS A 287 -7.47 -17.02 -11.69
C LYS A 287 -7.45 -15.95 -10.60
N VAL A 288 -8.17 -14.83 -10.79
CA VAL A 288 -8.30 -13.77 -9.76
C VAL A 288 -8.97 -14.31 -8.50
N LYS A 289 -10.02 -15.12 -8.62
CA LYS A 289 -10.67 -15.77 -7.47
C LYS A 289 -9.68 -16.62 -6.66
N MET A 290 -8.83 -17.40 -7.32
CA MET A 290 -7.79 -18.18 -6.64
C MET A 290 -6.75 -17.28 -5.97
N ALA A 291 -6.32 -16.20 -6.63
CA ALA A 291 -5.40 -15.20 -6.05
C ALA A 291 -6.00 -14.55 -4.80
N ALA A 292 -7.26 -14.13 -4.86
CA ALA A 292 -7.98 -13.52 -3.75
C ALA A 292 -8.13 -14.50 -2.56
N LEU A 293 -8.42 -15.79 -2.81
CA LEU A 293 -8.45 -16.81 -1.76
C LEU A 293 -7.11 -16.87 -1.01
N LEU A 294 -6.00 -16.88 -1.73
CA LEU A 294 -4.67 -16.89 -1.13
C LEU A 294 -4.38 -15.59 -0.39
N GLN A 295 -4.67 -14.43 -0.99
CA GLN A 295 -4.53 -13.12 -0.35
C GLN A 295 -5.24 -13.05 1.00
N TYR A 296 -6.47 -13.58 1.08
CA TYR A 296 -7.31 -13.55 2.27
C TYR A 296 -6.94 -14.59 3.32
N SER A 297 -6.23 -15.64 2.97
CA SER A 297 -5.99 -16.78 3.86
C SER A 297 -4.55 -16.90 4.38
N PHE A 298 -3.57 -16.34 3.70
CA PHE A 298 -2.20 -16.26 4.24
C PHE A 298 -2.13 -15.37 5.50
N PRO A 299 -1.09 -15.53 6.36
CA PRO A 299 -0.80 -14.57 7.43
C PRO A 299 -0.72 -13.14 6.88
N GLY A 300 -1.27 -12.19 7.62
CA GLY A 300 -1.37 -10.79 7.20
C GLY A 300 -2.81 -10.32 7.00
N VAL A 301 -2.97 -9.11 6.49
CA VAL A 301 -4.24 -8.43 6.26
C VAL A 301 -4.45 -8.24 4.77
N PRO A 302 -5.51 -8.79 4.16
CA PRO A 302 -5.79 -8.58 2.74
C PRO A 302 -6.10 -7.11 2.47
N CYS A 303 -5.48 -6.55 1.46
CA CYS A 303 -5.72 -5.21 0.97
C CYS A 303 -6.14 -5.28 -0.50
N ILE A 304 -7.40 -4.99 -0.78
CA ILE A 304 -7.95 -4.93 -2.13
C ILE A 304 -7.55 -3.59 -2.74
N TYR A 305 -6.92 -3.60 -3.90
CA TYR A 305 -6.83 -2.38 -4.70
C TYR A 305 -8.17 -2.15 -5.38
N TYR A 306 -8.78 -0.96 -5.16
CA TYR A 306 -10.15 -0.67 -5.63
C TYR A 306 -10.35 -1.08 -7.10
N GLY A 307 -11.44 -1.74 -7.38
CA GLY A 307 -11.77 -2.24 -8.71
C GLY A 307 -11.27 -3.66 -9.01
N ASP A 308 -10.31 -4.21 -8.24
CA ASP A 308 -9.92 -5.61 -8.40
C ASP A 308 -11.10 -6.55 -8.09
N GLU A 309 -11.94 -6.19 -7.12
CA GLU A 309 -13.19 -6.88 -6.78
C GLU A 309 -14.26 -6.79 -7.88
N ASN A 310 -14.12 -5.83 -8.80
CA ASN A 310 -14.99 -5.66 -9.98
C ASN A 310 -14.38 -6.19 -11.28
N GLY A 311 -13.14 -6.70 -11.22
CA GLY A 311 -12.43 -7.16 -12.41
C GLY A 311 -12.04 -6.02 -13.35
N THR A 312 -11.60 -4.88 -12.77
CA THR A 312 -11.09 -3.75 -13.53
C THR A 312 -9.77 -4.13 -14.20
N GLU A 313 -9.66 -3.86 -15.50
CA GLU A 313 -8.45 -4.02 -16.29
C GLU A 313 -7.61 -2.74 -16.29
N GLY A 314 -6.30 -2.89 -16.40
CA GLY A 314 -5.36 -1.77 -16.57
C GLY A 314 -3.92 -2.24 -16.54
N TYR A 315 -3.11 -1.63 -17.38
CA TYR A 315 -1.66 -1.84 -17.42
C TYR A 315 -0.98 -1.03 -16.30
N ILE A 316 0.35 -0.93 -16.33
CA ILE A 316 1.12 -0.17 -15.35
C ILE A 316 0.68 1.31 -15.31
N ASP A 317 1.12 2.04 -14.27
CA ASP A 317 0.86 3.47 -14.10
C ASP A 317 1.10 4.28 -15.39
N PRO A 318 0.17 5.19 -15.75
CA PRO A 318 -1.07 5.59 -15.07
C PRO A 318 -2.31 4.75 -15.42
N PHE A 319 -2.20 3.75 -16.26
CA PHE A 319 -3.33 3.02 -16.85
C PHE A 319 -4.02 2.06 -15.87
N CYS A 320 -3.37 1.74 -14.73
CA CYS A 320 -3.99 1.00 -13.62
C CYS A 320 -4.95 1.85 -12.76
N ARG A 321 -4.96 3.18 -12.95
CA ARG A 321 -5.68 4.14 -12.08
C ARG A 321 -7.04 4.59 -12.64
N LYS A 322 -7.73 3.73 -13.39
CA LYS A 322 -9.08 4.01 -13.87
C LYS A 322 -10.05 4.22 -12.70
N CYS A 323 -11.05 5.09 -12.91
CA CYS A 323 -12.15 5.21 -11.97
C CYS A 323 -12.90 3.89 -11.83
N PHE A 324 -13.50 3.67 -10.64
CA PHE A 324 -14.36 2.52 -10.43
C PHE A 324 -15.60 2.62 -11.31
N ASP A 325 -15.91 1.54 -12.03
CA ASP A 325 -17.08 1.47 -12.91
C ASP A 325 -18.31 1.05 -12.09
N TRP A 326 -19.10 2.04 -11.71
CA TRP A 326 -20.32 1.85 -10.92
C TRP A 326 -21.50 1.34 -11.76
N ASP A 327 -21.44 1.52 -13.07
CA ASP A 327 -22.54 1.17 -13.98
C ASP A 327 -22.45 -0.29 -14.48
N ASN A 328 -21.26 -0.89 -14.42
CA ASN A 328 -20.98 -2.25 -14.90
C ASN A 328 -20.32 -3.08 -13.81
N LEU A 329 -21.13 -3.57 -12.87
CA LEU A 329 -20.63 -4.38 -11.75
C LEU A 329 -20.50 -5.85 -12.12
N ASN A 330 -19.37 -6.46 -11.77
CA ASN A 330 -19.20 -7.90 -11.81
C ASN A 330 -19.70 -8.53 -10.49
N GLU A 331 -21.00 -8.78 -10.44
CA GLU A 331 -21.68 -9.29 -9.23
C GLU A 331 -21.11 -10.63 -8.75
N ASP A 332 -20.64 -11.50 -9.64
CA ASP A 332 -20.03 -12.77 -9.30
C ASP A 332 -18.72 -12.59 -8.55
N LEU A 333 -17.83 -11.75 -9.06
CA LEU A 333 -16.54 -11.49 -8.44
C LEU A 333 -16.70 -10.68 -7.13
N ILE A 334 -17.57 -9.68 -7.11
CA ILE A 334 -17.91 -8.91 -5.90
C ILE A 334 -18.46 -9.84 -4.81
N SER A 335 -19.38 -10.75 -5.17
CA SER A 335 -19.93 -11.74 -4.23
C SER A 335 -18.86 -12.69 -3.71
N TYR A 336 -17.89 -13.06 -4.55
CA TYR A 336 -16.76 -13.88 -4.13
C TYR A 336 -15.91 -13.18 -3.07
N TYR A 337 -15.51 -11.92 -3.30
CA TYR A 337 -14.77 -11.11 -2.32
C TYR A 337 -15.56 -10.90 -1.03
N LYS A 338 -16.87 -10.66 -1.13
CA LYS A 338 -17.76 -10.59 0.04
C LYS A 338 -17.68 -11.86 0.86
N ASN A 339 -17.81 -13.03 0.22
CA ASN A 339 -17.78 -14.33 0.90
C ASN A 339 -16.43 -14.57 1.60
N LEU A 340 -15.31 -14.18 0.98
CA LEU A 340 -13.99 -14.23 1.62
C LEU A 340 -13.92 -13.34 2.86
N GLY A 341 -14.47 -12.13 2.79
CA GLY A 341 -14.56 -11.21 3.93
C GLY A 341 -15.44 -11.76 5.05
N GLU A 342 -16.56 -12.40 4.71
CA GLU A 342 -17.47 -13.05 5.67
C GLU A 342 -16.78 -14.22 6.38
N ILE A 343 -16.11 -15.11 5.64
CA ILE A 343 -15.32 -16.22 6.19
C ILE A 343 -14.24 -15.69 7.14
N ARG A 344 -13.52 -14.65 6.74
CA ARG A 344 -12.47 -14.05 7.55
C ARG A 344 -13.04 -13.41 8.83
N THR A 345 -14.23 -12.84 8.76
CA THR A 345 -14.96 -12.29 9.92
C THR A 345 -15.40 -13.40 10.87
N LEU A 346 -15.96 -14.49 10.33
CA LEU A 346 -16.42 -15.65 11.10
C LEU A 346 -15.26 -16.34 11.85
N PHE A 347 -14.10 -16.46 11.22
CA PHE A 347 -12.89 -17.06 11.80
C PHE A 347 -11.84 -16.01 12.17
N ARG A 348 -12.28 -14.84 12.64
CA ARG A 348 -11.43 -13.67 12.88
C ARG A 348 -10.17 -13.98 13.67
N GLU A 349 -10.26 -14.71 14.78
CA GLU A 349 -9.09 -15.02 15.62
C GLU A 349 -8.10 -15.94 14.91
N VAL A 350 -8.60 -16.89 14.11
CA VAL A 350 -7.78 -17.80 13.31
C VAL A 350 -6.97 -17.04 12.28
N PHE A 351 -7.58 -16.06 11.61
CA PHE A 351 -6.89 -15.29 10.57
C PHE A 351 -6.04 -14.14 11.13
N ALA A 352 -6.41 -13.56 12.28
CA ALA A 352 -5.68 -12.46 12.87
C ALA A 352 -4.42 -12.91 13.63
N ALA A 353 -4.48 -14.01 14.39
CA ALA A 353 -3.40 -14.45 15.28
C ALA A 353 -3.05 -15.93 15.16
N GLY A 354 -3.72 -16.64 14.27
CA GLY A 354 -3.56 -18.09 14.13
C GLY A 354 -2.20 -18.50 13.54
N ILE A 355 -1.83 -19.73 13.85
CA ILE A 355 -0.62 -20.36 13.31
C ILE A 355 -0.91 -20.82 11.88
N TYR A 356 0.01 -20.53 10.99
CA TYR A 356 0.06 -21.12 9.65
C TYR A 356 0.83 -22.45 9.72
N LYS A 357 0.35 -23.45 9.01
CA LYS A 357 1.05 -24.72 8.83
C LYS A 357 0.82 -25.24 7.43
N GLU A 358 1.88 -25.40 6.68
CA GLU A 358 1.88 -26.14 5.42
C GLU A 358 1.59 -27.62 5.68
N LEU A 359 0.73 -28.22 4.88
CA LEU A 359 0.33 -29.63 5.02
C LEU A 359 0.72 -30.46 3.81
N TYR A 360 0.58 -29.90 2.60
CA TYR A 360 0.92 -30.60 1.37
C TYR A 360 1.21 -29.62 0.24
N VAL A 361 2.31 -29.86 -0.47
CA VAL A 361 2.73 -29.11 -1.65
C VAL A 361 3.28 -30.09 -2.67
N GLN A 362 2.69 -30.08 -3.86
CA GLN A 362 3.21 -30.87 -4.99
C GLN A 362 2.63 -30.40 -6.31
N GLY A 363 3.49 -30.02 -7.27
CA GLY A 363 3.04 -29.51 -8.58
C GLY A 363 2.11 -28.31 -8.43
N GLY A 364 0.89 -28.42 -8.96
CA GLY A 364 -0.14 -27.37 -8.83
C GLY A 364 -0.96 -27.41 -7.54
N PHE A 365 -0.70 -28.37 -6.63
CA PHE A 365 -1.47 -28.52 -5.40
C PHE A 365 -0.81 -27.84 -4.22
N PHE A 366 -1.60 -27.05 -3.49
CA PHE A 366 -1.17 -26.41 -2.27
C PHE A 366 -2.25 -26.52 -1.20
N LEU A 367 -1.91 -27.14 -0.07
CA LEU A 367 -2.77 -27.27 1.11
C LEU A 367 -2.06 -26.75 2.34
N PHE A 368 -2.67 -25.84 3.04
CA PHE A 368 -2.20 -25.35 4.33
C PHE A 368 -3.35 -25.17 5.32
N GLN A 369 -2.98 -25.01 6.58
CA GLN A 369 -3.89 -24.80 7.69
C GLN A 369 -3.61 -23.48 8.38
N ARG A 370 -4.67 -22.76 8.77
CA ARG A 370 -4.64 -21.73 9.81
C ARG A 370 -5.33 -22.27 11.05
N SER A 371 -4.76 -22.06 12.23
CA SER A 371 -5.34 -22.59 13.47
C SER A 371 -5.12 -21.68 14.68
N TYR A 372 -6.15 -21.58 15.54
CA TYR A 372 -6.13 -20.83 16.79
C TYR A 372 -7.07 -21.46 17.81
N ASN A 373 -6.61 -21.69 19.04
CA ASN A 373 -7.40 -22.21 20.16
C ASN A 373 -8.27 -23.45 19.80
N GLY A 374 -7.68 -24.40 19.05
CA GLY A 374 -8.39 -25.64 18.65
C GLY A 374 -9.24 -25.52 17.40
N THR A 375 -9.57 -24.33 16.96
CA THR A 375 -10.26 -24.09 15.67
C THR A 375 -9.26 -24.18 14.54
N ARG A 376 -9.64 -24.86 13.45
CA ARG A 376 -8.78 -25.05 12.27
C ARG A 376 -9.55 -24.70 11.00
N VAL A 377 -8.89 -23.97 10.12
CA VAL A 377 -9.36 -23.67 8.76
C VAL A 377 -8.33 -24.24 7.79
N TYR A 378 -8.80 -25.05 6.86
CA TYR A 378 -7.96 -25.65 5.82
C TYR A 378 -8.17 -24.92 4.51
N ILE A 379 -7.10 -24.52 3.86
CA ILE A 379 -7.11 -23.81 2.59
C ILE A 379 -6.42 -24.70 1.56
N TYR A 380 -7.14 -24.97 0.49
CA TYR A 380 -6.68 -25.82 -0.60
C TYR A 380 -6.81 -25.11 -1.93
N THR A 381 -5.76 -25.17 -2.74
CA THR A 381 -5.78 -24.72 -4.14
C THR A 381 -5.22 -25.82 -5.05
N ASN A 382 -5.77 -25.91 -6.25
CA ASN A 382 -5.30 -26.77 -7.31
C ASN A 382 -5.22 -25.96 -8.61
N ASN A 383 -4.02 -25.66 -9.05
CA ASN A 383 -3.74 -24.97 -10.30
C ASN A 383 -3.13 -25.94 -11.33
N SER A 384 -3.65 -27.12 -11.41
CA SER A 384 -3.28 -28.14 -12.41
C SER A 384 -4.52 -28.69 -13.12
N ALA A 385 -4.31 -29.29 -14.28
CA ALA A 385 -5.37 -30.02 -15.00
C ALA A 385 -5.70 -31.39 -14.35
N GLU A 386 -4.92 -31.82 -13.37
CA GLU A 386 -5.06 -33.12 -12.71
C GLU A 386 -5.88 -33.01 -11.44
N GLY A 387 -6.71 -34.02 -11.18
CA GLY A 387 -7.39 -34.16 -9.89
C GLY A 387 -6.49 -34.89 -8.89
N LEU A 388 -6.40 -34.40 -7.64
CA LEU A 388 -5.71 -35.10 -6.56
C LEU A 388 -6.72 -35.77 -5.63
N PHE A 389 -6.58 -37.07 -5.40
CA PHE A 389 -7.29 -37.75 -4.32
C PHE A 389 -6.41 -37.73 -3.06
N VAL A 390 -6.74 -36.84 -2.13
CA VAL A 390 -6.16 -36.85 -0.78
C VAL A 390 -6.93 -37.85 0.05
N LYS A 391 -6.24 -38.90 0.52
CA LYS A 391 -6.79 -39.93 1.42
C LYS A 391 -6.77 -39.43 2.88
#